data_4fce3681cd7f32a9b9d4b3cdd1be2102
#
_entry.id   4fce3681cd7f32a9b9d4b3cdd1be2102
#
_cell.length_a   1.000
_cell.length_b   1.000
_cell.length_c   1.000
_cell.angle_alpha   90.00
_cell.angle_beta   90.00
_cell.angle_gamma   90.00
#
_symmetry.space_group_name_H-M   'P 1'
#
loop_
_entity.id
_entity.type
_entity.pdbx_description
1 polymer ?
#
loop_
_entity_poly.entity_id
_entity_poly.type
_entity_poly.pdbx_seq_one_letter_code
_entity_poly.pdbx_strand_id
1 'polypeptide(L)'
;AAATSDIPILGTSITAYGVALDIDDFNGTVGGNISGTSDLADLEAQANMITEWFPEAKKVGLLFCSAEPNSRYQIGEVAKCLSDKGIETKEFAFTDTNDVASVTQSAADYSDVVYVPTDNTAASNTEAIANILVPAGVPAIVTTGKMAAKILTGEADISEMPIEFTEATPKYNASMCETLGIEPLEGYTAIEE
;
A
#
# COMPACT_ATOMS: atom_id res chain seq x y z
N ALA A 1 -19.73 -10.95 7.50
CA ALA A 1 -19.43 -11.74 8.69
C ALA A 1 -20.64 -11.84 9.62
N ALA A 2 -21.24 -10.74 10.04
CA ALA A 2 -22.33 -10.72 11.02
C ALA A 2 -23.65 -11.39 10.59
N ALA A 3 -23.82 -11.71 9.30
CA ALA A 3 -25.07 -12.24 8.74
C ALA A 3 -25.18 -13.76 8.79
N THR A 4 -24.10 -14.49 8.94
CA THR A 4 -24.10 -15.98 8.96
C THR A 4 -22.89 -16.54 9.70
N SER A 5 -23.10 -17.68 10.36
CA SER A 5 -22.04 -18.50 10.96
C SER A 5 -21.85 -19.83 10.22
N ASP A 6 -22.77 -20.18 9.31
CA ASP A 6 -22.85 -21.50 8.69
C ASP A 6 -22.33 -21.52 7.26
N ILE A 7 -22.39 -20.36 6.57
CA ILE A 7 -21.95 -20.24 5.18
C ILE A 7 -20.48 -19.77 5.19
N PRO A 8 -19.56 -20.53 4.57
CA PRO A 8 -18.18 -20.10 4.41
C PRO A 8 -18.06 -18.71 3.74
N ILE A 9 -17.27 -17.84 4.34
CA ILE A 9 -16.99 -16.49 3.83
C ILE A 9 -15.51 -16.43 3.45
N LEU A 10 -15.24 -16.21 2.16
CA LEU A 10 -13.91 -16.00 1.64
C LEU A 10 -13.71 -14.51 1.28
N GLY A 11 -12.89 -13.82 2.06
CA GLY A 11 -12.47 -12.47 1.73
C GLY A 11 -11.38 -12.49 0.65
N THR A 12 -11.42 -11.53 -0.26
CA THR A 12 -10.38 -11.34 -1.26
C THR A 12 -9.90 -9.89 -1.21
N SER A 13 -8.60 -9.66 -1.33
CA SER A 13 -8.01 -8.31 -1.26
C SER A 13 -8.39 -7.56 0.03
N ILE A 14 -8.40 -8.26 1.15
CA ILE A 14 -8.55 -7.63 2.45
C ILE A 14 -7.15 -7.30 2.96
N THR A 15 -6.77 -6.04 2.95
CA THR A 15 -5.42 -5.60 3.30
C THR A 15 -5.03 -6.03 4.72
N ALA A 16 -5.89 -5.78 5.71
CA ALA A 16 -5.62 -6.14 7.10
C ALA A 16 -6.86 -6.74 7.77
N TYR A 17 -6.93 -8.07 7.87
CA TYR A 17 -8.07 -8.78 8.49
C TYR A 17 -8.28 -8.41 9.96
N GLY A 18 -7.21 -8.25 10.75
CA GLY A 18 -7.31 -7.82 12.13
C GLY A 18 -8.02 -6.48 12.26
N VAL A 19 -7.64 -5.50 11.44
CA VAL A 19 -8.25 -4.16 11.42
C VAL A 19 -9.69 -4.22 10.88
N ALA A 20 -9.91 -4.95 9.78
CA ALA A 20 -11.22 -5.03 9.13
C ALA A 20 -12.30 -5.73 9.98
N LEU A 21 -11.89 -6.62 10.87
CA LEU A 21 -12.78 -7.43 11.72
C LEU A 21 -12.66 -7.11 13.21
N ASP A 22 -11.87 -6.07 13.57
CA ASP A 22 -11.64 -5.65 14.96
C ASP A 22 -11.15 -6.80 15.84
N ILE A 23 -10.12 -7.53 15.34
CA ILE A 23 -9.50 -8.66 16.03
C ILE A 23 -8.19 -8.18 16.66
N ASP A 24 -8.17 -8.07 17.97
CA ASP A 24 -6.94 -7.83 18.72
C ASP A 24 -5.99 -9.03 18.61
N ASP A 25 -4.68 -8.77 18.56
CA ASP A 25 -3.63 -9.80 18.49
C ASP A 25 -3.82 -10.82 17.33
N PHE A 26 -4.24 -10.33 16.16
CA PHE A 26 -4.45 -11.17 14.97
C PHE A 26 -3.20 -11.98 14.64
N ASN A 27 -3.35 -13.30 14.60
CA ASN A 27 -2.26 -14.28 14.44
C ASN A 27 -2.20 -14.96 13.06
N GLY A 28 -2.89 -14.39 12.07
CA GLY A 28 -2.96 -14.95 10.71
C GLY A 28 -4.18 -15.83 10.45
N THR A 29 -5.02 -16.09 11.45
CA THR A 29 -6.25 -16.90 11.31
C THR A 29 -7.44 -16.11 11.88
N VAL A 30 -8.51 -15.99 11.11
CA VAL A 30 -9.76 -15.36 11.58
C VAL A 30 -10.56 -16.31 12.46
N GLY A 31 -10.63 -17.56 12.07
CA GLY A 31 -11.44 -18.60 12.73
C GLY A 31 -12.91 -18.56 12.30
N GLY A 32 -13.72 -19.46 12.88
CA GLY A 32 -15.13 -19.58 12.53
C GLY A 32 -15.33 -20.00 11.07
N ASN A 33 -16.19 -19.26 10.36
CA ASN A 33 -16.51 -19.52 8.96
C ASN A 33 -15.83 -18.53 7.98
N ILE A 34 -14.75 -17.84 8.41
CA ILE A 34 -14.09 -16.78 7.64
C ILE A 34 -12.63 -17.13 7.38
N SER A 35 -12.21 -17.02 6.13
CA SER A 35 -10.82 -17.03 5.69
C SER A 35 -10.67 -16.20 4.41
N GLY A 36 -9.50 -16.21 3.79
CA GLY A 36 -9.30 -15.52 2.52
C GLY A 36 -7.85 -15.17 2.22
N THR A 37 -7.68 -14.18 1.38
CA THR A 37 -6.36 -13.68 0.97
C THR A 37 -6.20 -12.22 1.33
N SER A 38 -4.96 -11.84 1.67
CA SER A 38 -4.57 -10.45 1.93
C SER A 38 -3.69 -9.93 0.79
N ASP A 39 -3.84 -8.66 0.47
CA ASP A 39 -2.94 -7.91 -0.41
C ASP A 39 -1.97 -7.00 0.37
N LEU A 40 -1.90 -7.17 1.68
CA LEU A 40 -0.93 -6.45 2.50
C LEU A 40 0.49 -6.85 2.09
N ALA A 41 1.20 -5.90 1.52
CA ALA A 41 2.61 -6.07 1.23
C ALA A 41 3.47 -5.91 2.51
N ASP A 42 4.72 -6.33 2.45
CA ASP A 42 5.68 -6.09 3.52
C ASP A 42 5.96 -4.59 3.64
N LEU A 43 5.41 -3.97 4.69
CA LEU A 43 5.48 -2.51 4.91
C LEU A 43 6.89 -2.07 5.31
N GLU A 44 7.67 -2.93 5.97
CA GLU A 44 9.06 -2.68 6.27
C GLU A 44 9.90 -2.69 4.98
N ALA A 45 9.67 -3.66 4.10
CA ALA A 45 10.33 -3.71 2.79
C ALA A 45 10.01 -2.47 1.95
N GLN A 46 8.79 -1.93 2.03
CA GLN A 46 8.43 -0.68 1.34
C GLN A 46 9.15 0.54 1.91
N ALA A 47 9.27 0.63 3.24
CA ALA A 47 10.07 1.69 3.87
C ALA A 47 11.56 1.56 3.53
N ASN A 48 12.09 0.34 3.42
CA ASN A 48 13.45 0.08 2.95
C ASN A 48 13.65 0.53 1.49
N MET A 49 12.69 0.22 0.62
CA MET A 49 12.70 0.66 -0.78
C MET A 49 12.84 2.18 -0.90
N ILE A 50 12.16 2.97 -0.06
CA ILE A 50 12.29 4.43 -0.05
C ILE A 50 13.75 4.83 0.20
N THR A 51 14.40 4.24 1.20
CA THR A 51 15.79 4.56 1.55
C THR A 51 16.82 4.02 0.56
N GLU A 52 16.52 2.93 -0.12
CA GLU A 52 17.38 2.36 -1.16
C GLU A 52 17.39 3.22 -2.42
N TRP A 53 16.22 3.65 -2.89
CA TRP A 53 16.09 4.47 -4.10
C TRP A 53 16.45 5.93 -3.87
N PHE A 54 16.19 6.44 -2.66
CA PHE A 54 16.34 7.85 -2.32
C PHE A 54 17.12 8.01 -1.00
N PRO A 55 18.42 7.65 -0.99
CA PRO A 55 19.23 7.64 0.24
C PRO A 55 19.42 9.03 0.85
N GLU A 56 19.24 10.09 0.06
CA GLU A 56 19.33 11.48 0.53
C GLU A 56 18.00 12.06 1.00
N ALA A 57 16.89 11.32 0.85
CA ALA A 57 15.57 11.79 1.27
C ALA A 57 15.51 11.94 2.79
N LYS A 58 15.00 13.08 3.24
CA LYS A 58 14.81 13.43 4.65
C LYS A 58 13.36 13.59 5.03
N LYS A 59 12.51 13.89 4.05
CA LYS A 59 11.09 14.14 4.22
C LYS A 59 10.26 13.26 3.29
N VAL A 60 9.42 12.43 3.88
CA VAL A 60 8.49 11.57 3.13
C VAL A 60 7.06 12.03 3.38
N GLY A 61 6.37 12.37 2.31
CA GLY A 61 4.93 12.65 2.33
C GLY A 61 4.14 11.36 2.24
N LEU A 62 3.24 11.15 3.18
CA LEU A 62 2.37 9.97 3.23
C LEU A 62 1.00 10.34 2.69
N LEU A 63 0.73 10.03 1.41
CA LEU A 63 -0.47 10.44 0.67
C LEU A 63 -1.51 9.32 0.65
N PHE A 64 -2.68 9.54 1.22
CA PHE A 64 -3.72 8.50 1.35
C PHE A 64 -5.13 9.03 1.53
N CYS A 65 -6.12 8.16 1.31
CA CYS A 65 -7.53 8.44 1.61
C CYS A 65 -7.84 8.18 3.09
N SER A 66 -8.27 9.21 3.82
CA SER A 66 -8.62 9.10 5.24
C SER A 66 -9.89 8.30 5.50
N ALA A 67 -10.73 8.10 4.48
CA ALA A 67 -11.93 7.28 4.55
C ALA A 67 -11.65 5.76 4.43
N GLU A 68 -10.41 5.36 4.09
CA GLU A 68 -10.00 3.96 3.95
C GLU A 68 -9.19 3.49 5.18
N PRO A 69 -9.76 2.64 6.07
CA PRO A 69 -9.06 2.17 7.27
C PRO A 69 -7.77 1.39 6.97
N ASN A 70 -7.75 0.62 5.86
CA ASN A 70 -6.57 -0.09 5.39
C ASN A 70 -5.41 0.85 5.05
N SER A 71 -5.70 1.99 4.40
CA SER A 71 -4.69 2.99 4.05
C SER A 71 -4.09 3.61 5.32
N ARG A 72 -4.93 3.99 6.28
CA ARG A 72 -4.51 4.54 7.57
C ARG A 72 -3.61 3.57 8.35
N TYR A 73 -3.94 2.28 8.37
CA TYR A 73 -3.12 1.26 8.99
C TYR A 73 -1.71 1.20 8.36
N GLN A 74 -1.64 1.10 7.03
CA GLN A 74 -0.36 1.03 6.30
C GLN A 74 0.50 2.28 6.54
N ILE A 75 -0.13 3.46 6.48
CA ILE A 75 0.55 4.75 6.76
C ILE A 75 1.19 4.76 8.15
N GLY A 76 0.47 4.30 9.17
CA GLY A 76 0.98 4.24 10.54
C GLY A 76 2.20 3.34 10.68
N GLU A 77 2.19 2.17 10.05
CA GLU A 77 3.32 1.22 10.11
C GLU A 77 4.54 1.74 9.32
N VAL A 78 4.33 2.25 8.09
CA VAL A 78 5.42 2.82 7.29
C VAL A 78 6.04 4.04 7.97
N ALA A 79 5.21 4.90 8.58
CA ALA A 79 5.71 6.06 9.34
C ALA A 79 6.63 5.66 10.49
N LYS A 80 6.30 4.59 11.23
CA LYS A 80 7.18 4.04 12.29
C LYS A 80 8.51 3.57 11.71
N CYS A 81 8.48 2.74 10.66
CA CYS A 81 9.68 2.23 10.02
C CYS A 81 10.59 3.36 9.51
N LEU A 82 10.03 4.41 8.92
CA LEU A 82 10.78 5.57 8.43
C LEU A 82 11.34 6.43 9.58
N SER A 83 10.56 6.60 10.65
CA SER A 83 11.01 7.31 11.85
C SER A 83 12.21 6.62 12.52
N ASP A 84 12.21 5.28 12.59
CA ASP A 84 13.34 4.50 13.12
C ASP A 84 14.61 4.66 12.28
N LYS A 85 14.46 5.04 11.01
CA LYS A 85 15.55 5.37 10.08
C LYS A 85 15.94 6.86 10.10
N GLY A 86 15.29 7.67 10.95
CA GLY A 86 15.56 9.10 11.08
C GLY A 86 14.97 9.96 9.96
N ILE A 87 13.99 9.46 9.22
CA ILE A 87 13.29 10.19 8.17
C ILE A 87 12.04 10.86 8.75
N GLU A 88 11.89 12.14 8.48
CA GLU A 88 10.72 12.90 8.86
C GLU A 88 9.53 12.53 7.95
N THR A 89 8.39 12.21 8.54
CA THR A 89 7.18 11.88 7.81
C THR A 89 6.07 12.89 8.09
N LYS A 90 5.23 13.15 7.09
CA LYS A 90 4.03 13.96 7.24
C LYS A 90 2.86 13.35 6.45
N GLU A 91 1.72 13.25 7.12
CA GLU A 91 0.49 12.76 6.50
C GLU A 91 -0.16 13.83 5.62
N PHE A 92 -0.58 13.41 4.43
CA PHE A 92 -1.35 14.17 3.46
C PHE A 92 -2.60 13.37 3.12
N ALA A 93 -3.66 13.60 3.90
CA ALA A 93 -4.90 12.86 3.82
C ALA A 93 -5.93 13.62 2.98
N PHE A 94 -6.40 13.00 1.91
CA PHE A 94 -7.60 13.45 1.20
C PHE A 94 -8.82 12.64 1.66
N THR A 95 -10.02 13.16 1.45
CA THR A 95 -11.28 12.51 1.86
C THR A 95 -11.97 11.83 0.69
N ASP A 96 -11.87 12.41 -0.48
CA ASP A 96 -12.44 11.89 -1.72
C ASP A 96 -11.66 12.41 -2.95
N THR A 97 -12.12 12.06 -4.15
CA THR A 97 -11.50 12.44 -5.43
C THR A 97 -11.34 13.96 -5.62
N ASN A 98 -12.20 14.79 -5.03
CA ASN A 98 -12.16 16.24 -5.21
C ASN A 98 -10.94 16.88 -4.54
N ASP A 99 -10.47 16.28 -3.45
CA ASP A 99 -9.35 16.81 -2.66
C ASP A 99 -7.98 16.30 -3.17
N VAL A 100 -7.95 15.22 -3.95
CA VAL A 100 -6.71 14.53 -4.36
C VAL A 100 -5.69 15.50 -4.94
N ALA A 101 -6.08 16.35 -5.88
CA ALA A 101 -5.15 17.24 -6.54
C ALA A 101 -4.53 18.27 -5.59
N SER A 102 -5.33 18.91 -4.72
CA SER A 102 -4.84 19.94 -3.80
C SER A 102 -3.96 19.35 -2.69
N VAL A 103 -4.32 18.16 -2.20
CA VAL A 103 -3.56 17.46 -1.17
C VAL A 103 -2.25 16.92 -1.76
N THR A 104 -2.27 16.39 -2.99
CA THR A 104 -1.06 15.96 -3.71
C THR A 104 -0.10 17.13 -3.94
N GLN A 105 -0.61 18.31 -4.32
CA GLN A 105 0.24 19.50 -4.46
C GLN A 105 0.92 19.87 -3.14
N SER A 106 0.17 19.81 -2.04
CA SER A 106 0.72 20.07 -0.70
C SER A 106 1.78 19.03 -0.30
N ALA A 107 1.60 17.77 -0.72
CA ALA A 107 2.59 16.73 -0.52
C ALA A 107 3.85 16.98 -1.36
N ALA A 108 3.70 17.36 -2.63
CA ALA A 108 4.81 17.71 -3.53
C ALA A 108 5.65 18.87 -2.99
N ASP A 109 5.00 19.90 -2.47
CA ASP A 109 5.68 21.11 -1.94
C ASP A 109 6.50 20.82 -0.67
N TYR A 110 6.20 19.74 0.04
CA TYR A 110 6.86 19.39 1.30
C TYR A 110 7.93 18.32 1.16
N SER A 111 7.70 17.33 0.29
CA SER A 111 8.35 16.02 0.35
C SER A 111 9.51 15.90 -0.63
N ASP A 112 10.54 15.17 -0.23
CA ASP A 112 11.58 14.67 -1.13
C ASP A 112 11.08 13.43 -1.89
N VAL A 113 10.21 12.63 -1.26
CA VAL A 113 9.56 11.43 -1.81
C VAL A 113 8.13 11.35 -1.29
N VAL A 114 7.18 10.89 -2.11
CA VAL A 114 5.82 10.59 -1.68
C VAL A 114 5.61 9.07 -1.61
N TYR A 115 5.02 8.60 -0.52
CA TYR A 115 4.55 7.22 -0.37
C TYR A 115 3.04 7.16 -0.49
N VAL A 116 2.54 6.22 -1.29
CA VAL A 116 1.11 5.94 -1.48
C VAL A 116 0.84 4.46 -1.16
N PRO A 117 0.03 4.15 -0.14
CA PRO A 117 -0.29 2.77 0.25
C PRO A 117 -1.21 2.09 -0.76
N THR A 118 -1.62 0.84 -0.48
CA THR A 118 -2.75 0.21 -1.17
C THR A 118 -4.03 0.95 -0.82
N ASP A 119 -4.45 1.84 -1.72
CA ASP A 119 -5.54 2.81 -1.54
C ASP A 119 -6.38 2.88 -2.81
N ASN A 120 -7.68 2.55 -2.71
CA ASN A 120 -8.55 2.46 -3.88
C ASN A 120 -8.82 3.84 -4.52
N THR A 121 -8.93 4.86 -3.68
CA THR A 121 -9.19 6.23 -4.15
C THR A 121 -7.94 6.79 -4.82
N ALA A 122 -6.75 6.58 -4.25
CA ALA A 122 -5.49 6.96 -4.89
C ALA A 122 -5.27 6.20 -6.21
N ALA A 123 -5.52 4.88 -6.23
CA ALA A 123 -5.40 4.06 -7.44
C ALA A 123 -6.32 4.54 -8.57
N SER A 124 -7.56 4.96 -8.24
CA SER A 124 -8.50 5.51 -9.20
C SER A 124 -8.14 6.92 -9.69
N ASN A 125 -7.20 7.59 -9.03
CA ASN A 125 -6.76 8.96 -9.34
C ASN A 125 -5.26 9.04 -9.65
N THR A 126 -4.63 7.93 -10.04
CA THR A 126 -3.19 7.84 -10.30
C THR A 126 -2.70 8.89 -11.30
N GLU A 127 -3.48 9.14 -12.37
CA GLU A 127 -3.14 10.14 -13.38
C GLU A 127 -3.11 11.57 -12.78
N ALA A 128 -4.10 11.91 -11.95
CA ALA A 128 -4.14 13.22 -11.30
C ALA A 128 -2.95 13.43 -10.34
N ILE A 129 -2.57 12.38 -9.61
CA ILE A 129 -1.40 12.38 -8.73
C ILE A 129 -0.11 12.55 -9.55
N ALA A 130 0.05 11.75 -10.61
CA ALA A 130 1.24 11.81 -11.47
C ALA A 130 1.40 13.17 -12.15
N ASN A 131 0.30 13.77 -12.64
CA ASN A 131 0.31 15.08 -13.29
C ASN A 131 0.77 16.22 -12.37
N ILE A 132 0.82 15.99 -11.06
CA ILE A 132 1.34 16.94 -10.06
C ILE A 132 2.77 16.58 -9.65
N LEU A 133 3.02 15.33 -9.28
CA LEU A 133 4.32 14.91 -8.76
C LEU A 133 5.44 14.95 -9.82
N VAL A 134 5.14 14.54 -11.06
CA VAL A 134 6.14 14.49 -12.13
C VAL A 134 6.67 15.89 -12.50
N PRO A 135 5.83 16.92 -12.77
CA PRO A 135 6.33 18.28 -13.02
C PRO A 135 7.05 18.89 -11.81
N ALA A 136 6.67 18.49 -10.58
CA ALA A 136 7.32 18.92 -9.36
C ALA A 136 8.70 18.25 -9.14
N GLY A 137 9.03 17.21 -9.92
CA GLY A 137 10.26 16.44 -9.75
C GLY A 137 10.27 15.58 -8.49
N VAL A 138 9.11 15.27 -7.91
CA VAL A 138 8.97 14.49 -6.68
C VAL A 138 8.65 13.04 -7.02
N PRO A 139 9.54 12.08 -6.74
CA PRO A 139 9.29 10.67 -6.96
C PRO A 139 8.25 10.12 -6.00
N ALA A 140 7.59 9.03 -6.40
CA ALA A 140 6.64 8.33 -5.56
C ALA A 140 6.91 6.82 -5.52
N ILE A 141 6.79 6.25 -4.31
CA ILE A 141 6.68 4.80 -4.10
C ILE A 141 5.21 4.48 -3.90
N VAL A 142 4.67 3.62 -4.78
CA VAL A 142 3.25 3.27 -4.81
C VAL A 142 3.08 1.77 -4.63
N THR A 143 2.20 1.38 -3.71
CA THR A 143 1.85 -0.03 -3.51
C THR A 143 0.74 -0.44 -4.47
N THR A 144 1.02 -1.42 -5.34
CA THR A 144 0.01 -2.03 -6.21
C THR A 144 -0.22 -3.47 -5.80
N GLY A 145 -1.43 -3.78 -5.32
CA GLY A 145 -1.83 -5.17 -5.02
C GLY A 145 -2.33 -5.90 -6.25
N LYS A 146 -1.71 -7.05 -6.59
CA LYS A 146 -2.31 -8.03 -7.51
C LYS A 146 -2.65 -9.29 -6.74
N MET A 147 -3.93 -9.69 -6.74
CA MET A 147 -4.37 -10.92 -6.10
C MET A 147 -4.68 -12.02 -7.10
N ALA A 148 -4.21 -13.23 -6.78
CA ALA A 148 -4.62 -14.47 -7.44
C ALA A 148 -5.52 -15.27 -6.49
N ALA A 149 -6.74 -15.57 -6.93
CA ALA A 149 -7.66 -16.44 -6.21
C ALA A 149 -7.18 -17.91 -6.27
N LYS A 150 -6.78 -18.49 -5.13
CA LYS A 150 -6.44 -19.91 -4.99
C LYS A 150 -7.30 -20.64 -3.96
N ILE A 151 -8.59 -20.36 -3.88
CA ILE A 151 -9.45 -20.98 -2.87
C ILE A 151 -10.69 -21.59 -3.52
N LEU A 152 -10.58 -22.73 -4.17
CA LEU A 152 -11.76 -23.49 -4.63
C LEU A 152 -11.52 -25.01 -4.75
N THR A 153 -10.67 -25.63 -3.96
CA THR A 153 -10.43 -27.07 -4.08
C THR A 153 -10.96 -27.96 -2.95
N GLY A 154 -11.55 -27.38 -1.89
CA GLY A 154 -12.25 -28.17 -0.85
C GLY A 154 -11.36 -29.06 0.02
N GLU A 155 -10.05 -28.82 0.09
CA GLU A 155 -9.09 -29.67 0.78
C GLU A 155 -8.72 -29.21 2.21
N ALA A 156 -9.28 -28.07 2.69
CA ALA A 156 -8.98 -27.56 4.03
C ALA A 156 -10.23 -27.06 4.76
N ASP A 157 -10.22 -27.15 6.09
CA ASP A 157 -11.24 -26.54 6.95
C ASP A 157 -11.01 -25.03 7.01
N ILE A 158 -11.98 -24.25 6.58
CA ILE A 158 -11.90 -22.79 6.50
C ILE A 158 -11.61 -22.14 7.86
N SER A 159 -12.04 -22.74 8.97
CA SER A 159 -11.82 -22.20 10.31
C SER A 159 -10.36 -22.27 10.75
N GLU A 160 -9.57 -23.16 10.15
CA GLU A 160 -8.14 -23.37 10.43
C GLU A 160 -7.23 -22.81 9.32
N MET A 161 -7.79 -22.34 8.20
CA MET A 161 -7.02 -21.80 7.10
C MET A 161 -6.35 -20.46 7.47
N PRO A 162 -5.02 -20.35 7.32
CA PRO A 162 -4.35 -19.06 7.46
C PRO A 162 -4.73 -18.13 6.32
N ILE A 163 -4.60 -16.82 6.56
CA ILE A 163 -4.68 -15.83 5.49
C ILE A 163 -3.46 -15.97 4.59
N GLU A 164 -3.66 -16.15 3.29
CA GLU A 164 -2.57 -16.18 2.32
C GLU A 164 -2.19 -14.76 1.90
N PHE A 165 -0.88 -14.50 1.85
CA PHE A 165 -0.30 -13.24 1.39
C PHE A 165 0.31 -13.44 0.00
N THR A 166 0.17 -12.42 -0.84
CA THR A 166 0.81 -12.42 -2.16
C THR A 166 2.24 -11.92 -2.02
N GLU A 167 3.21 -12.64 -2.61
CA GLU A 167 4.57 -12.12 -2.73
C GLU A 167 4.58 -10.89 -3.66
N ALA A 168 5.06 -9.77 -3.14
CA ALA A 168 5.22 -8.55 -3.92
C ALA A 168 6.49 -8.66 -4.78
N THR A 169 6.36 -8.33 -6.07
CA THR A 169 7.51 -8.19 -6.97
C THR A 169 7.81 -6.70 -7.12
N PRO A 170 8.99 -6.22 -6.72
CA PRO A 170 9.34 -4.81 -6.85
C PRO A 170 9.49 -4.45 -8.33
N LYS A 171 8.85 -3.36 -8.74
CA LYS A 171 8.86 -2.86 -10.12
C LYS A 171 9.08 -1.36 -10.15
N TYR A 172 9.58 -0.85 -11.29
CA TYR A 172 9.72 0.58 -11.54
C TYR A 172 9.07 0.98 -12.87
N ASN A 173 8.69 2.23 -12.99
CA ASN A 173 8.21 2.80 -14.25
C ASN A 173 9.39 3.43 -15.01
N ALA A 174 9.76 2.83 -16.14
CA ALA A 174 10.95 3.23 -16.90
C ALA A 174 10.86 4.68 -17.42
N SER A 175 9.70 5.10 -17.93
CA SER A 175 9.53 6.45 -18.47
C SER A 175 9.55 7.53 -17.37
N MET A 176 9.06 7.20 -16.19
CA MET A 176 9.14 8.09 -15.02
C MET A 176 10.57 8.23 -14.51
N CYS A 177 11.32 7.12 -14.44
CA CYS A 177 12.73 7.15 -14.06
C CYS A 177 13.55 8.01 -15.03
N GLU A 178 13.33 7.85 -16.35
CA GLU A 178 13.97 8.68 -17.37
C GLU A 178 13.62 10.18 -17.19
N THR A 179 12.36 10.50 -17.00
CA THR A 179 11.88 11.88 -16.82
C THR A 179 12.48 12.55 -15.58
N LEU A 180 12.63 11.79 -14.50
CA LEU A 180 13.16 12.29 -13.21
C LEU A 180 14.68 12.15 -13.09
N GLY A 181 15.36 11.55 -14.08
CA GLY A 181 16.80 11.30 -14.05
C GLY A 181 17.24 10.30 -12.98
N ILE A 182 16.38 9.33 -12.66
CA ILE A 182 16.62 8.30 -11.65
C ILE A 182 17.11 7.03 -12.34
N GLU A 183 18.28 6.52 -11.93
CA GLU A 183 18.78 5.23 -12.43
C GLU A 183 18.11 4.06 -11.70
N PRO A 184 17.53 3.09 -12.42
CA PRO A 184 16.92 1.92 -11.80
C PRO A 184 17.93 1.06 -11.04
N LEU A 185 17.51 0.58 -9.85
CA LEU A 185 18.33 -0.30 -9.02
C LEU A 185 18.29 -1.75 -9.52
N GLU A 186 19.37 -2.50 -9.27
CA GLU A 186 19.44 -3.92 -9.56
C GLU A 186 18.41 -4.70 -8.71
N GLY A 187 17.76 -5.70 -9.31
CA GLY A 187 16.72 -6.50 -8.64
C GLY A 187 15.29 -6.00 -8.88
N TYR A 188 15.12 -4.83 -9.48
CA TYR A 188 13.81 -4.30 -9.87
C TYR A 188 13.54 -4.55 -11.36
N THR A 189 12.27 -4.76 -11.73
CA THR A 189 11.87 -4.96 -13.13
C THR A 189 11.00 -3.82 -13.62
N ALA A 190 11.15 -3.44 -14.88
CA ALA A 190 10.27 -2.43 -15.47
C ALA A 190 8.81 -2.92 -15.52
N ILE A 191 7.87 -2.01 -15.32
CA ILE A 191 6.46 -2.27 -15.62
C ILE A 191 6.33 -2.35 -17.15
N GLU A 192 5.75 -3.44 -17.66
CA GLU A 192 5.38 -3.54 -19.07
C GLU A 192 4.18 -2.62 -19.33
N GLU A 193 4.31 -1.75 -20.34
CA GLU A 193 3.27 -0.84 -20.80
C GLU A 193 2.14 -1.57 -21.55
#